data_836d751192eff248b30e5f7ada0d0e07
#
_entry.id   836d751192eff248b30e5f7ada0d0e07
#
_cell.length_a   1.000
_cell.length_b   1.000
_cell.length_c   1.000
_cell.angle_alpha   90.00
_cell.angle_beta   90.00
_cell.angle_gamma   90.00
#
_symmetry.space_group_name_H-M   'P 1'
#
loop_
_entity.id
_entity.type
_entity.pdbx_description
1 polymer ?
#
loop_
_entity_poly.entity_id
_entity_poly.type
_entity_poly.pdbx_seq_one_letter_code
_entity_poly.pdbx_strand_id
1 'polypeptide(L)'
;TDIEGFKLSLEKTEQETKNKKALILGAGGVVPSIIIALKKMQIEKIYLSNRTELKAIELKKNFPEIEIIKWGETLDFDIIINATSIGLKEEDEININYQQISKDKFFYDVIYNPPETNFLKNAKKYGGITKNGKMMFIYQAQKAFFIWHKVVPEVDNETINLLDV
;
A
#
# COMPACT_ATOMS: atom_id res chain seq x y z
N THR A 1 3.74 5.86 -13.52
CA THR A 1 2.29 5.81 -13.30
C THR A 1 1.93 5.39 -11.88
N ASP A 2 2.62 4.39 -11.32
CA ASP A 2 2.34 3.82 -9.98
C ASP A 2 2.42 4.86 -8.85
N ILE A 3 3.39 5.77 -8.90
CA ILE A 3 3.54 6.86 -7.91
C ILE A 3 2.26 7.69 -7.84
N GLU A 4 1.74 8.14 -8.98
CA GLU A 4 0.53 8.96 -9.05
C GLU A 4 -0.72 8.12 -8.70
N GLY A 5 -0.76 6.87 -9.17
CA GLY A 5 -1.86 5.95 -8.86
C GLY A 5 -2.00 5.72 -7.37
N PHE A 6 -0.91 5.39 -6.68
CA PHE A 6 -0.89 5.18 -5.24
C PHE A 6 -1.23 6.47 -4.48
N LYS A 7 -0.57 7.60 -4.84
CA LYS A 7 -0.83 8.90 -4.22
C LYS A 7 -2.30 9.29 -4.30
N LEU A 8 -2.88 9.30 -5.51
CA LEU A 8 -4.30 9.66 -5.71
C LEU A 8 -5.24 8.70 -4.96
N SER A 9 -4.92 7.40 -4.92
CA SER A 9 -5.74 6.44 -4.19
C SER A 9 -5.79 6.72 -2.69
N LEU A 10 -4.67 7.16 -2.09
CA LEU A 10 -4.62 7.56 -0.68
C LEU A 10 -5.29 8.90 -0.43
N GLU A 11 -5.04 9.92 -1.23
CA GLU A 11 -5.65 11.25 -1.09
C GLU A 11 -7.19 11.19 -1.11
N LYS A 12 -7.76 10.24 -1.85
CA LYS A 12 -9.22 10.02 -1.91
C LYS A 12 -9.80 9.25 -0.71
N THR A 13 -8.97 8.76 0.20
CA THR A 13 -9.44 8.07 1.41
C THR A 13 -9.66 9.00 2.60
N GLU A 14 -9.36 10.28 2.48
CA GLU A 14 -9.40 11.26 3.58
C GLU A 14 -8.41 10.92 4.73
N GLN A 15 -7.51 9.96 4.51
CA GLN A 15 -6.50 9.59 5.51
C GLN A 15 -5.35 10.58 5.49
N GLU A 16 -5.08 11.18 6.63
CA GLU A 16 -3.93 12.06 6.80
C GLU A 16 -2.63 11.24 6.77
N THR A 17 -1.69 11.65 5.93
CA THR A 17 -0.37 11.00 5.79
C THR A 17 0.76 11.84 6.39
N LYS A 18 0.57 13.15 6.48
CA LYS A 18 1.57 14.07 7.00
C LYS A 18 1.92 13.76 8.45
N ASN A 19 3.21 13.74 8.77
CA ASN A 19 3.74 13.43 10.09
C ASN A 19 3.35 12.04 10.64
N LYS A 20 3.00 11.10 9.74
CA LYS A 20 2.64 9.73 10.09
C LYS A 20 3.80 8.76 9.80
N LYS A 21 3.77 7.60 10.46
CA LYS A 21 4.73 6.51 10.28
C LYS A 21 4.11 5.42 9.43
N ALA A 22 4.78 5.04 8.36
CA ALA A 22 4.32 3.98 7.47
C ALA A 22 5.22 2.73 7.59
N LEU A 23 4.58 1.56 7.63
CA LEU A 23 5.23 0.28 7.42
C LEU A 23 4.88 -0.23 6.01
N ILE A 24 5.89 -0.57 5.23
CA ILE A 24 5.73 -1.26 3.95
C ILE A 24 6.18 -2.71 4.14
N LEU A 25 5.29 -3.64 3.86
CA LEU A 25 5.55 -5.07 3.81
C LEU A 25 5.86 -5.47 2.37
N GLY A 26 7.07 -5.97 2.12
CA GLY A 26 7.56 -6.34 0.80
C GLY A 26 8.67 -5.43 0.27
N ALA A 27 9.46 -5.95 -0.67
CA ALA A 27 10.53 -5.23 -1.37
C ALA A 27 10.49 -5.55 -2.88
N GLY A 28 9.27 -5.59 -3.44
CA GLY A 28 9.02 -5.84 -4.85
C GLY A 28 9.08 -4.57 -5.71
N GLY A 29 8.82 -4.74 -7.02
CA GLY A 29 8.96 -3.66 -8.01
C GLY A 29 8.09 -2.42 -7.79
N VAL A 30 6.95 -2.54 -7.10
CA VAL A 30 6.05 -1.42 -6.80
C VAL A 30 6.55 -0.57 -5.61
N VAL A 31 7.37 -1.15 -4.73
CA VAL A 31 7.78 -0.50 -3.47
C VAL A 31 8.54 0.82 -3.67
N PRO A 32 9.47 0.97 -4.63
CA PRO A 32 10.07 2.26 -4.93
C PRO A 32 9.06 3.36 -5.23
N SER A 33 8.00 3.03 -5.97
CA SER A 33 6.93 3.98 -6.31
C SER A 33 6.12 4.39 -5.08
N ILE A 34 5.85 3.45 -4.18
CA ILE A 34 5.15 3.70 -2.90
C ILE A 34 6.00 4.62 -2.01
N ILE A 35 7.31 4.33 -1.86
CA ILE A 35 8.23 5.16 -1.07
C ILE A 35 8.24 6.61 -1.60
N ILE A 36 8.39 6.80 -2.91
CA ILE A 36 8.40 8.12 -3.53
C ILE A 36 7.05 8.84 -3.32
N ALA A 37 5.94 8.14 -3.45
CA ALA A 37 4.61 8.72 -3.22
C ALA A 37 4.44 9.18 -1.77
N LEU A 38 4.77 8.33 -0.79
CA LEU A 38 4.71 8.66 0.63
C LEU A 38 5.59 9.86 1.00
N LYS A 39 6.80 9.96 0.42
CA LYS A 39 7.66 11.13 0.60
C LYS A 39 7.02 12.41 0.06
N LYS A 40 6.41 12.37 -1.12
CA LYS A 40 5.64 13.49 -1.69
C LYS A 40 4.45 13.90 -0.81
N MET A 41 3.88 12.96 -0.08
CA MET A 41 2.78 13.16 0.86
C MET A 41 3.24 13.54 2.27
N GLN A 42 4.53 13.85 2.44
CA GLN A 42 5.13 14.33 3.68
C GLN A 42 5.00 13.33 4.86
N ILE A 43 5.09 12.03 4.56
CA ILE A 43 5.19 11.01 5.61
C ILE A 43 6.43 11.29 6.47
N GLU A 44 6.32 11.13 7.78
CA GLU A 44 7.43 11.40 8.70
C GLU A 44 8.51 10.31 8.59
N LYS A 45 8.09 9.06 8.59
CA LYS A 45 9.01 7.92 8.63
C LYS A 45 8.47 6.72 7.87
N ILE A 46 9.36 6.05 7.16
CA ILE A 46 9.05 4.84 6.40
C ILE A 46 9.87 3.68 6.96
N TYR A 47 9.18 2.64 7.37
CA TYR A 47 9.74 1.36 7.74
C TYR A 47 9.49 0.36 6.63
N LEU A 48 10.47 -0.49 6.36
CA LEU A 48 10.40 -1.55 5.37
C LEU A 48 10.65 -2.90 6.03
N SER A 49 9.77 -3.85 5.78
CA SER A 49 9.92 -5.22 6.23
C SER A 49 9.75 -6.18 5.05
N ASN A 50 10.67 -7.10 4.86
CA ASN A 50 10.60 -8.10 3.81
C ASN A 50 11.10 -9.45 4.31
N ARG A 51 10.40 -10.54 3.95
CA ARG A 51 10.78 -11.90 4.35
C ARG A 51 12.23 -12.25 3.96
N THR A 52 12.70 -11.78 2.82
CA THR A 52 14.10 -11.85 2.41
C THR A 52 14.76 -10.51 2.71
N GLU A 53 15.42 -10.41 3.86
CA GLU A 53 16.01 -9.15 4.35
C GLU A 53 16.98 -8.51 3.36
N LEU A 54 17.77 -9.31 2.63
CA LEU A 54 18.72 -8.81 1.62
C LEU A 54 18.05 -7.92 0.56
N LYS A 55 16.82 -8.21 0.16
CA LYS A 55 16.07 -7.36 -0.79
C LYS A 55 15.71 -6.00 -0.19
N ALA A 56 15.39 -5.96 1.09
CA ALA A 56 15.15 -4.71 1.80
C ALA A 56 16.42 -3.88 1.93
N ILE A 57 17.54 -4.51 2.24
CA ILE A 57 18.88 -3.88 2.32
C ILE A 57 19.28 -3.30 0.96
N GLU A 58 19.04 -4.03 -0.12
CA GLU A 58 19.35 -3.54 -1.47
C GLU A 58 18.50 -2.32 -1.83
N LEU A 59 17.20 -2.35 -1.50
CA LEU A 59 16.32 -1.22 -1.73
C LEU A 59 16.74 0.01 -0.92
N LYS A 60 17.19 -0.18 0.32
CA LYS A 60 17.70 0.90 1.18
C LYS A 60 18.89 1.64 0.59
N LYS A 61 19.70 1.02 -0.27
CA LYS A 61 20.80 1.73 -0.96
C LYS A 61 20.29 2.89 -1.81
N ASN A 62 19.10 2.75 -2.39
CA ASN A 62 18.45 3.81 -3.18
C ASN A 62 17.60 4.77 -2.34
N PHE A 63 17.22 4.35 -1.15
CA PHE A 63 16.37 5.11 -0.21
C PHE A 63 16.98 5.04 1.20
N PRO A 64 18.12 5.73 1.44
CA PRO A 64 18.86 5.60 2.70
C PRO A 64 18.08 6.03 3.94
N GLU A 65 17.05 6.84 3.78
CA GLU A 65 16.17 7.33 4.85
C GLU A 65 15.19 6.31 5.41
N ILE A 66 14.93 5.20 4.70
CA ILE A 66 14.03 4.16 5.23
C ILE A 66 14.70 3.35 6.32
N GLU A 67 13.91 2.86 7.27
CA GLU A 67 14.38 1.93 8.29
C GLU A 67 13.92 0.51 7.98
N ILE A 68 14.83 -0.44 8.11
CA ILE A 68 14.52 -1.88 7.93
C ILE A 68 14.19 -2.45 9.29
N ILE A 69 13.09 -3.17 9.38
CA ILE A 69 12.69 -3.95 10.56
C ILE A 69 12.51 -5.42 10.18
N LYS A 70 12.58 -6.30 11.16
CA LYS A 70 12.38 -7.74 10.93
C LYS A 70 10.98 -8.05 10.47
N TRP A 71 10.84 -9.08 9.67
CA TRP A 71 9.54 -9.58 9.24
C TRP A 71 8.70 -10.01 10.44
N GLY A 72 7.48 -9.47 10.52
CA GLY A 72 6.56 -9.73 11.63
C GLY A 72 6.78 -8.86 12.87
N GLU A 73 7.81 -8.01 12.89
CA GLU A 73 8.01 -7.05 13.97
C GLU A 73 6.90 -6.01 14.00
N THR A 74 6.38 -5.77 15.20
CA THR A 74 5.31 -4.81 15.44
C THR A 74 5.83 -3.61 16.22
N LEU A 75 5.75 -2.44 15.60
CA LEU A 75 5.99 -1.13 16.21
C LEU A 75 4.70 -0.31 16.12
N ASP A 76 4.73 0.91 16.63
CA ASP A 76 3.59 1.84 16.50
C ASP A 76 3.64 2.52 15.13
N PHE A 77 2.88 1.98 14.18
CA PHE A 77 2.68 2.53 12.84
C PHE A 77 1.31 3.17 12.72
N ASP A 78 1.18 4.16 11.85
CA ASP A 78 -0.12 4.77 11.51
C ASP A 78 -0.70 4.16 10.22
N ILE A 79 0.16 3.80 9.28
CA ILE A 79 -0.19 3.25 7.97
C ILE A 79 0.59 1.97 7.76
N ILE A 80 -0.10 0.87 7.45
CA ILE A 80 0.51 -0.42 7.14
C ILE A 80 0.13 -0.82 5.72
N ILE A 81 1.12 -1.05 4.85
CA ILE A 81 0.94 -1.29 3.42
C ILE A 81 1.44 -2.68 3.08
N ASN A 82 0.55 -3.55 2.60
CA ASN A 82 0.96 -4.80 1.95
C ASN A 82 1.33 -4.52 0.50
N ALA A 83 2.61 -4.64 0.18
CA ALA A 83 3.17 -4.56 -1.16
C ALA A 83 3.83 -5.90 -1.58
N THR A 84 3.37 -7.00 -1.00
CA THR A 84 3.77 -8.38 -1.34
C THR A 84 2.73 -9.03 -2.26
N SER A 85 3.04 -10.24 -2.73
CA SER A 85 2.07 -11.13 -3.37
C SER A 85 1.29 -12.00 -2.37
N ILE A 86 1.53 -11.86 -1.07
CA ILE A 86 0.83 -12.62 -0.03
C ILE A 86 -0.59 -12.05 0.12
N GLY A 87 -1.58 -12.85 -0.20
CA GLY A 87 -2.99 -12.46 -0.27
C GLY A 87 -3.63 -12.71 -1.63
N LEU A 88 -2.85 -13.11 -2.65
CA LEU A 88 -3.39 -13.53 -3.94
C LEU A 88 -4.11 -14.87 -3.88
N LYS A 89 -3.77 -15.73 -2.91
CA LYS A 89 -4.42 -17.00 -2.65
C LYS A 89 -5.22 -16.91 -1.36
N GLU A 90 -6.30 -17.70 -1.29
CA GLU A 90 -7.21 -17.69 -0.15
C GLU A 90 -6.52 -18.09 1.17
N GLU A 91 -5.55 -19.00 1.10
CA GLU A 91 -4.77 -19.47 2.25
C GLU A 91 -3.61 -18.56 2.66
N ASP A 92 -3.32 -17.51 1.90
CA ASP A 92 -2.19 -16.61 2.18
C ASP A 92 -2.42 -15.79 3.46
N GLU A 93 -1.42 -15.80 4.36
CA GLU A 93 -1.46 -15.09 5.62
C GLU A 93 -0.19 -14.26 5.85
N ILE A 94 -0.37 -13.02 6.27
CA ILE A 94 0.70 -12.17 6.78
C ILE A 94 0.66 -12.23 8.31
N ASN A 95 1.65 -12.89 8.92
CA ASN A 95 1.73 -13.05 10.36
C ASN A 95 2.33 -11.81 11.03
N ILE A 96 1.46 -10.89 11.44
CA ILE A 96 1.76 -9.72 12.28
C ILE A 96 0.77 -9.67 13.43
N ASN A 97 1.10 -8.95 14.50
CA ASN A 97 0.20 -8.85 15.66
C ASN A 97 -0.93 -7.82 15.40
N TYR A 98 -1.94 -8.22 14.63
CA TYR A 98 -3.09 -7.36 14.29
C TYR A 98 -3.81 -6.80 15.51
N GLN A 99 -3.93 -7.57 16.60
CA GLN A 99 -4.59 -7.11 17.82
C GLN A 99 -3.89 -5.88 18.41
N GLN A 100 -2.57 -5.85 18.33
CA GLN A 100 -1.77 -4.75 18.86
C GLN A 100 -1.77 -3.51 17.98
N ILE A 101 -1.79 -3.68 16.64
CA ILE A 101 -1.47 -2.59 15.71
C ILE A 101 -2.65 -2.10 14.87
N SER A 102 -3.84 -2.75 14.94
CA SER A 102 -4.89 -2.43 13.96
C SER A 102 -5.83 -1.31 14.40
N LYS A 103 -6.07 -1.12 15.69
CA LYS A 103 -7.08 -0.18 16.16
C LYS A 103 -6.79 1.25 15.68
N ASP A 104 -7.74 1.83 14.95
CA ASP A 104 -7.67 3.19 14.39
C ASP A 104 -6.47 3.43 13.44
N LYS A 105 -5.82 2.37 12.97
CA LYS A 105 -4.72 2.44 11.99
C LYS A 105 -5.23 2.15 10.58
N PHE A 106 -4.50 2.66 9.60
CA PHE A 106 -4.87 2.51 8.20
C PHE A 106 -4.09 1.37 7.53
N PHE A 107 -4.81 0.41 6.98
CA PHE A 107 -4.27 -0.76 6.28
C PHE A 107 -4.55 -0.65 4.79
N TYR A 108 -3.52 -0.63 3.99
CA TYR A 108 -3.59 -0.57 2.54
C TYR A 108 -3.01 -1.83 1.93
N ASP A 109 -3.76 -2.47 1.05
CA ASP A 109 -3.26 -3.61 0.27
C ASP A 109 -3.13 -3.20 -1.20
N VAL A 110 -1.97 -3.43 -1.84
CA VAL A 110 -1.82 -3.18 -3.28
C VAL A 110 -2.59 -4.21 -4.12
N ILE A 111 -2.97 -5.34 -3.52
CA ILE A 111 -3.82 -6.35 -4.14
C ILE A 111 -5.24 -5.79 -4.23
N TYR A 112 -5.86 -5.97 -5.38
CA TYR A 112 -7.27 -5.61 -5.61
C TYR A 112 -8.15 -6.80 -5.99
N ASN A 113 -7.55 -7.90 -6.40
CA ASN A 113 -8.24 -9.18 -6.65
C ASN A 113 -7.47 -10.31 -5.95
N PRO A 114 -8.02 -10.94 -4.90
CA PRO A 114 -9.37 -10.74 -4.35
C PRO A 114 -9.58 -9.34 -3.75
N PRO A 115 -10.83 -8.84 -3.71
CA PRO A 115 -11.13 -7.48 -3.21
C PRO A 115 -10.86 -7.29 -1.71
N GLU A 116 -10.85 -8.36 -0.94
CA GLU A 116 -10.53 -8.36 0.49
C GLU A 116 -9.64 -9.54 0.85
N THR A 117 -8.35 -9.29 1.01
CA THR A 117 -7.36 -10.29 1.42
C THR A 117 -7.46 -10.60 2.92
N ASN A 118 -6.86 -11.71 3.38
CA ASN A 118 -6.79 -12.01 4.82
C ASN A 118 -6.07 -10.91 5.61
N PHE A 119 -5.11 -10.23 5.01
CA PHE A 119 -4.48 -9.05 5.59
C PHE A 119 -5.49 -7.96 5.95
N LEU A 120 -6.39 -7.60 5.03
CA LEU A 120 -7.43 -6.60 5.27
C LEU A 120 -8.51 -7.12 6.22
N LYS A 121 -8.95 -8.38 6.08
CA LYS A 121 -9.94 -9.00 6.99
C LYS A 121 -9.45 -8.98 8.44
N ASN A 122 -8.19 -9.37 8.65
CA ASN A 122 -7.62 -9.40 9.99
C ASN A 122 -7.47 -7.99 10.58
N ALA A 123 -7.01 -7.01 9.80
CA ALA A 123 -6.95 -5.63 10.25
C ALA A 123 -8.33 -5.09 10.66
N LYS A 124 -9.35 -5.29 9.83
CA LYS A 124 -10.73 -4.86 10.08
C LYS A 124 -11.32 -5.50 11.34
N LYS A 125 -11.04 -6.78 11.57
CA LYS A 125 -11.49 -7.51 12.77
C LYS A 125 -11.03 -6.84 14.07
N TYR A 126 -9.88 -6.20 14.07
CA TYR A 126 -9.31 -5.51 15.24
C TYR A 126 -9.42 -3.97 15.15
N GLY A 127 -10.34 -3.44 14.34
CA GLY A 127 -10.67 -2.01 14.29
C GLY A 127 -9.80 -1.19 13.36
N GLY A 128 -9.08 -1.82 12.43
CA GLY A 128 -8.33 -1.13 11.38
C GLY A 128 -9.24 -0.57 10.29
N ILE A 129 -8.83 0.55 9.71
CA ILE A 129 -9.43 1.15 8.52
C ILE A 129 -8.74 0.54 7.32
N THR A 130 -9.49 -0.05 6.39
CA THR A 130 -8.92 -0.87 5.32
C THR A 130 -9.21 -0.31 3.93
N LYS A 131 -8.23 -0.44 3.01
CA LYS A 131 -8.37 -0.10 1.60
C LYS A 131 -7.57 -1.08 0.73
N ASN A 132 -8.17 -1.55 -0.35
CA ASN A 132 -7.48 -2.37 -1.34
C ASN A 132 -6.88 -1.53 -2.49
N GLY A 133 -6.12 -2.19 -3.38
CA GLY A 133 -5.37 -1.57 -4.47
C GLY A 133 -6.19 -1.15 -5.70
N LYS A 134 -7.51 -1.37 -5.72
CA LYS A 134 -8.37 -1.12 -6.87
C LYS A 134 -8.22 0.31 -7.43
N MET A 135 -8.31 1.31 -6.56
CA MET A 135 -8.19 2.71 -7.00
C MET A 135 -6.77 3.07 -7.44
N MET A 136 -5.74 2.48 -6.85
CA MET A 136 -4.37 2.63 -7.34
C MET A 136 -4.24 2.10 -8.76
N PHE A 137 -4.79 0.92 -9.06
CA PHE A 137 -4.79 0.33 -10.39
C PHE A 137 -5.50 1.23 -11.40
N ILE A 138 -6.67 1.77 -11.06
CA ILE A 138 -7.45 2.65 -11.93
C ILE A 138 -6.68 3.96 -12.22
N TYR A 139 -6.17 4.64 -11.20
CA TYR A 139 -5.50 5.92 -11.38
C TYR A 139 -4.15 5.77 -12.10
N GLN A 140 -3.41 4.67 -11.89
CA GLN A 140 -2.20 4.45 -12.68
C GLN A 140 -2.52 4.20 -14.16
N ALA A 141 -3.63 3.51 -14.46
CA ALA A 141 -4.11 3.30 -15.83
C ALA A 141 -4.58 4.62 -16.46
N GLN A 142 -5.34 5.45 -15.73
CA GLN A 142 -5.73 6.80 -16.17
C GLN A 142 -4.51 7.65 -16.51
N LYS A 143 -3.46 7.58 -15.67
CA LYS A 143 -2.21 8.32 -15.93
C LYS A 143 -1.47 7.79 -17.15
N ALA A 144 -1.43 6.48 -17.36
CA ALA A 144 -0.84 5.86 -18.53
C ALA A 144 -1.57 6.29 -19.81
N PHE A 145 -2.89 6.25 -19.79
CA PHE A 145 -3.72 6.72 -20.90
C PHE A 145 -3.44 8.18 -21.26
N PHE A 146 -3.38 9.05 -20.23
CA PHE A 146 -3.01 10.46 -20.46
C PHE A 146 -1.62 10.63 -21.11
N ILE A 147 -0.62 9.84 -20.67
CA ILE A 147 0.72 9.91 -21.25
C ILE A 147 0.70 9.59 -22.74
N TRP A 148 -0.08 8.59 -23.14
CA TRP A 148 -0.15 8.15 -24.54
C TRP A 148 -1.05 9.02 -25.41
N HIS A 149 -2.21 9.40 -24.91
CA HIS A 149 -3.27 10.04 -25.71
C HIS A 149 -3.45 11.53 -25.44
N LYS A 150 -2.79 12.09 -24.40
CA LYS A 150 -2.95 13.48 -23.94
C LYS A 150 -4.37 13.86 -23.52
N VAL A 151 -5.20 12.87 -23.24
CA VAL A 151 -6.58 13.00 -22.76
C VAL A 151 -6.66 12.36 -21.39
N VAL A 152 -7.30 13.03 -20.42
CA VAL A 152 -7.59 12.45 -19.10
C VAL A 152 -8.98 11.79 -19.18
N PRO A 153 -9.07 10.44 -19.16
CA PRO A 153 -10.37 9.79 -19.14
C PRO A 153 -11.05 10.03 -17.80
N GLU A 154 -12.37 10.12 -17.81
CA GLU A 154 -13.15 10.19 -16.60
C GLU A 154 -13.11 8.83 -15.87
N VAL A 155 -12.99 8.88 -14.55
CA VAL A 155 -13.10 7.70 -13.67
C VAL A 155 -14.44 7.80 -12.95
N ASP A 156 -15.46 7.27 -13.60
CA ASP A 156 -16.83 7.19 -13.08
C ASP A 156 -17.11 5.86 -12.35
N ASN A 157 -18.30 5.74 -11.80
CA ASN A 157 -18.70 4.53 -11.09
C ASN A 157 -18.79 3.31 -12.03
N GLU A 158 -19.10 3.48 -13.29
CA GLU A 158 -19.14 2.39 -14.28
C GLU A 158 -17.73 1.82 -14.48
N THR A 159 -16.74 2.69 -14.70
CA THR A 159 -15.32 2.30 -14.78
C THR A 159 -14.83 1.59 -13.51
N ILE A 160 -15.23 2.11 -12.35
CA ILE A 160 -14.82 1.51 -11.06
C ILE A 160 -15.42 0.12 -10.89
N ASN A 161 -16.69 -0.08 -11.28
CA ASN A 161 -17.40 -1.35 -11.12
C ASN A 161 -16.94 -2.44 -12.10
N LEU A 162 -16.29 -2.07 -13.22
CA LEU A 162 -15.70 -3.06 -14.15
C LEU A 162 -14.66 -3.99 -13.50
N LEU A 163 -14.10 -3.61 -12.36
CA LEU A 163 -13.13 -4.41 -11.61
C LEU A 163 -13.77 -5.19 -10.45
N ASP A 164 -15.09 -5.17 -10.29
CA ASP A 164 -15.81 -5.94 -9.28
C ASP A 164 -16.21 -7.34 -9.81
N VAL A 165 -15.26 -8.02 -10.48
CA VAL A 165 -15.46 -9.35 -11.08
C VAL A 165 -14.89 -10.44 -10.17
#